data_58408b2dd97d8702552827e21399e554
#
_entry.id   58408b2dd97d8702552827e21399e554
#
_cell.length_a   1.000
_cell.length_b   1.000
_cell.length_c   1.000
_cell.angle_alpha   90.00
_cell.angle_beta   90.00
_cell.angle_gamma   90.00
#
_symmetry.space_group_name_H-M   'P 1'
#
loop_
_entity.id
_entity.type
_entity.pdbx_description
1 polymer ?
#
loop_
_entity_poly.entity_id
_entity_poly.type
_entity_poly.pdbx_seq_one_letter_code
_entity_poly.pdbx_strand_id
1 'polypeptide(L)'
;MVWRQDHNGFTHQDPGFLDVVANKSPDVVRIYLPPDGNCLLSCVDHCLRSANYVNVIVADKQDHLQYLTMDEAVIHCSKGIGIWPQFSTDLGEEPDLVMASCGDIPTHESLAAIDLLLQHFPDLKIRCVNVVDLFKLIAHEDHPHGLNDGEWTSIFTANRPVIFNFHSYPWLVHRLTYKRPGSQNIHVRGYKEKGNIDTPLELAIRNQTDRFSLAMDAIDRMPHLGNRGSSARESLRNEQLKARNEAFENGIDPPFLKNWVWPHERLGKLTAPKLT
;
A
#
# COMPACT_ATOMS: atom_id res chain seq x y z
N MET A 1 0.40 -1.68 15.50
CA MET A 1 0.26 -2.12 14.11
C MET A 1 0.35 -3.65 14.00
N VAL A 2 -0.54 -4.29 13.23
CA VAL A 2 -0.65 -5.77 13.16
C VAL A 2 0.58 -6.45 12.57
N TRP A 3 1.17 -5.90 11.52
CA TRP A 3 2.27 -6.52 10.75
C TRP A 3 3.63 -6.57 11.46
N ARG A 4 3.77 -5.95 12.63
CA ARG A 4 4.99 -5.90 13.44
C ARG A 4 4.77 -6.38 14.87
N GLN A 5 3.77 -7.24 15.08
CA GLN A 5 3.43 -7.82 16.37
C GLN A 5 3.49 -9.37 16.33
N ASP A 6 4.40 -9.88 15.53
CA ASP A 6 4.69 -11.31 15.35
C ASP A 6 4.95 -12.04 16.67
N HIS A 7 5.62 -11.37 17.62
CA HIS A 7 5.96 -11.90 18.94
C HIS A 7 4.81 -11.89 19.97
N ASN A 8 3.72 -11.18 19.69
CA ASN A 8 2.61 -10.98 20.63
C ASN A 8 1.32 -11.70 20.21
N GLY A 9 1.40 -12.56 19.21
CA GLY A 9 0.26 -13.22 18.64
C GLY A 9 -0.56 -12.32 17.72
N PHE A 10 -0.64 -12.72 16.48
CA PHE A 10 -1.24 -11.94 15.39
C PHE A 10 -2.73 -11.65 15.62
N THR A 11 -3.43 -12.57 16.30
CA THR A 11 -4.86 -12.48 16.60
C THR A 11 -5.21 -11.48 17.71
N HIS A 12 -4.23 -10.97 18.45
CA HIS A 12 -4.46 -9.98 19.53
C HIS A 12 -4.55 -8.53 19.01
N GLN A 13 -4.36 -8.30 17.72
CA GLN A 13 -4.22 -6.95 17.17
C GLN A 13 -5.53 -6.33 16.67
N ASP A 14 -6.60 -7.06 16.62
CA ASP A 14 -7.96 -6.66 16.18
C ASP A 14 -8.00 -5.39 15.26
N PRO A 15 -7.50 -5.47 14.03
CA PRO A 15 -7.56 -4.34 13.10
C PRO A 15 -9.01 -4.01 12.68
N GLY A 16 -9.98 -4.86 13.03
CA GLY A 16 -11.42 -4.64 12.86
C GLY A 16 -11.95 -3.43 13.61
N PHE A 17 -11.21 -2.89 14.58
CA PHE A 17 -11.51 -1.61 15.18
C PHE A 17 -11.71 -0.49 14.12
N LEU A 18 -10.93 -0.49 13.03
CA LEU A 18 -11.11 0.47 11.95
C LEU A 18 -12.47 0.34 11.25
N ASP A 19 -12.99 -0.89 11.09
CA ASP A 19 -14.32 -1.15 10.52
C ASP A 19 -15.43 -0.58 11.41
N VAL A 20 -15.29 -0.72 12.72
CA VAL A 20 -16.25 -0.16 13.70
C VAL A 20 -16.22 1.36 13.65
N VAL A 21 -15.03 1.96 13.64
CA VAL A 21 -14.85 3.42 13.64
C VAL A 21 -15.34 4.04 12.33
N ALA A 22 -15.08 3.40 11.19
CA ALA A 22 -15.51 3.89 9.89
C ALA A 22 -17.05 3.93 9.71
N ASN A 23 -17.82 3.30 10.60
CA ASN A 23 -19.29 3.39 10.60
C ASN A 23 -19.82 4.57 11.44
N LYS A 24 -18.95 5.35 12.09
CA LYS A 24 -19.39 6.48 12.91
C LYS A 24 -19.59 7.72 12.03
N SER A 25 -20.14 8.79 12.64
CA SER A 25 -20.48 10.01 11.90
C SER A 25 -19.33 10.54 11.04
N PRO A 26 -19.54 10.74 9.74
CA PRO A 26 -18.54 11.29 8.84
C PRO A 26 -18.16 12.75 9.18
N ASP A 27 -18.98 13.44 9.96
CA ASP A 27 -18.69 14.82 10.39
C ASP A 27 -17.63 14.87 11.49
N VAL A 28 -17.43 13.76 12.22
CA VAL A 28 -16.62 13.74 13.44
C VAL A 28 -15.39 12.86 13.34
N VAL A 29 -15.48 11.70 12.65
CA VAL A 29 -14.43 10.69 12.67
C VAL A 29 -13.44 10.87 11.53
N ARG A 30 -12.15 10.65 11.82
CA ARG A 30 -11.05 10.65 10.86
C ARG A 30 -10.15 9.43 11.12
N ILE A 31 -9.63 8.81 10.05
CA ILE A 31 -8.74 7.65 10.14
C ILE A 31 -7.54 7.88 9.24
N TYR A 32 -6.35 7.93 9.84
CA TYR A 32 -5.08 8.16 9.15
C TYR A 32 -4.15 6.97 9.31
N LEU A 33 -3.53 6.53 8.21
CA LEU A 33 -2.54 5.46 8.17
C LEU A 33 -1.27 5.98 7.47
N PRO A 34 -0.44 6.76 8.17
CA PRO A 34 0.77 7.34 7.59
C PRO A 34 1.77 6.25 7.20
N PRO A 35 2.46 6.39 6.04
CA PRO A 35 3.41 5.40 5.52
C PRO A 35 4.80 5.49 6.14
N ASP A 36 5.17 6.62 6.72
CA ASP A 36 6.49 6.89 7.31
C ASP A 36 6.41 7.91 8.47
N GLY A 37 7.56 8.16 9.11
CA GLY A 37 7.64 9.05 10.29
C GLY A 37 7.33 10.51 9.98
N ASN A 38 7.72 11.05 8.81
CA ASN A 38 7.42 12.43 8.44
C ASN A 38 5.92 12.61 8.18
N CYS A 39 5.28 11.65 7.52
CA CYS A 39 3.83 11.63 7.37
C CYS A 39 3.12 11.47 8.72
N LEU A 40 3.66 10.65 9.64
CA LEU A 40 3.11 10.51 10.99
C LEU A 40 3.17 11.85 11.74
N LEU A 41 4.30 12.55 11.72
CA LEU A 41 4.46 13.86 12.35
C LEU A 41 3.47 14.89 11.78
N SER A 42 3.31 14.92 10.45
CA SER A 42 2.35 15.80 9.78
C SER A 42 0.90 15.49 10.19
N CYS A 43 0.51 14.20 10.24
CA CYS A 43 -0.83 13.78 10.68
C CYS A 43 -1.07 14.13 12.15
N VAL A 44 -0.09 13.90 13.04
CA VAL A 44 -0.21 14.21 14.48
C VAL A 44 -0.36 15.72 14.69
N ASP A 45 0.45 16.55 14.03
CA ASP A 45 0.32 18.00 14.11
C ASP A 45 -1.09 18.47 13.69
N HIS A 46 -1.60 17.94 12.55
CA HIS A 46 -2.95 18.22 12.09
C HIS A 46 -4.01 17.81 13.14
N CYS A 47 -3.91 16.60 13.68
CA CYS A 47 -4.86 16.08 14.66
C CYS A 47 -4.87 16.90 15.96
N LEU A 48 -3.69 17.31 16.45
CA LEU A 48 -3.57 18.12 17.67
C LEU A 48 -4.12 19.55 17.51
N ARG A 49 -4.15 20.08 16.29
CA ARG A 49 -4.76 21.39 15.98
C ARG A 49 -6.25 21.29 15.71
N SER A 50 -6.77 20.10 15.42
CA SER A 50 -8.19 19.91 15.15
C SER A 50 -9.04 20.04 16.40
N ALA A 51 -10.26 20.55 16.26
CA ALA A 51 -11.24 20.65 17.33
C ALA A 51 -12.51 19.88 16.96
N ASN A 52 -13.11 19.20 17.93
CA ASN A 52 -14.37 18.47 17.82
C ASN A 52 -14.30 17.23 16.86
N TYR A 53 -13.09 16.70 16.62
CA TYR A 53 -12.89 15.47 15.85
C TYR A 53 -12.40 14.33 16.72
N VAL A 54 -12.76 13.11 16.32
CA VAL A 54 -12.17 11.87 16.81
C VAL A 54 -11.21 11.39 15.73
N ASN A 55 -9.92 11.53 15.99
CA ASN A 55 -8.85 11.14 15.07
C ASN A 55 -8.28 9.79 15.49
N VAL A 56 -8.27 8.82 14.57
CA VAL A 56 -7.61 7.54 14.73
C VAL A 56 -6.37 7.55 13.85
N ILE A 57 -5.20 7.34 14.45
CA ILE A 57 -3.93 7.22 13.74
C ILE A 57 -3.41 5.80 13.95
N VAL A 58 -3.15 5.08 12.86
CA VAL A 58 -2.50 3.78 12.88
C VAL A 58 -1.02 3.98 12.62
N ALA A 59 -0.20 3.71 13.62
CA ALA A 59 1.25 3.87 13.54
C ALA A 59 1.95 2.67 14.16
N ASP A 60 3.18 2.42 13.73
CA ASP A 60 4.08 1.45 14.33
C ASP A 60 4.97 2.10 15.40
N LYS A 61 5.55 1.28 16.24
CA LYS A 61 6.54 1.65 17.25
C LYS A 61 7.96 1.16 16.91
N GLN A 62 8.16 0.68 15.69
CA GLN A 62 9.46 0.23 15.18
C GLN A 62 9.97 1.17 14.09
N ASP A 63 11.27 1.11 13.83
CA ASP A 63 11.91 1.93 12.80
C ASP A 63 11.45 1.53 11.40
N HIS A 64 11.18 2.53 10.57
CA HIS A 64 10.77 2.40 9.18
C HIS A 64 11.65 3.24 8.25
N LEU A 65 11.61 2.88 6.96
CA LEU A 65 12.17 3.73 5.91
C LEU A 65 11.40 5.04 5.81
N GLN A 66 12.13 6.12 5.54
CA GLN A 66 11.57 7.41 5.17
C GLN A 66 11.46 7.49 3.67
N TYR A 67 10.25 7.75 3.17
CA TYR A 67 9.96 7.85 1.74
C TYR A 67 9.87 9.29 1.25
N LEU A 68 9.37 10.18 2.11
CA LEU A 68 9.14 11.58 1.81
C LEU A 68 9.97 12.47 2.74
N THR A 69 10.49 13.57 2.21
CA THR A 69 10.99 14.68 3.04
C THR A 69 9.84 15.28 3.85
N MET A 70 10.13 16.08 4.87
CA MET A 70 9.07 16.69 5.69
C MET A 70 8.17 17.60 4.85
N ASP A 71 8.71 18.37 3.91
CA ASP A 71 7.93 19.25 3.04
C ASP A 71 6.99 18.45 2.10
N GLU A 72 7.50 17.37 1.51
CA GLU A 72 6.70 16.45 0.69
C GLU A 72 5.60 15.77 1.52
N ALA A 73 5.93 15.36 2.74
CA ALA A 73 4.98 14.73 3.66
C ALA A 73 3.84 15.68 4.04
N VAL A 74 4.14 16.95 4.32
CA VAL A 74 3.11 17.97 4.61
C VAL A 74 2.16 18.14 3.41
N ILE A 75 2.71 18.21 2.19
CA ILE A 75 1.90 18.33 0.97
C ILE A 75 1.06 17.06 0.76
N HIS A 76 1.65 15.88 0.91
CA HIS A 76 0.97 14.60 0.73
C HIS A 76 -0.15 14.39 1.76
N CYS A 77 0.13 14.62 3.03
CA CYS A 77 -0.85 14.47 4.12
C CYS A 77 -1.97 15.48 4.04
N SER A 78 -1.71 16.72 3.56
CA SER A 78 -2.77 17.72 3.35
C SER A 78 -3.78 17.29 2.28
N LYS A 79 -3.31 16.54 1.26
CA LYS A 79 -4.18 15.92 0.24
C LYS A 79 -4.83 14.62 0.74
N GLY A 80 -4.18 13.93 1.67
CA GLY A 80 -4.61 12.65 2.24
C GLY A 80 -4.45 11.43 1.34
N ILE A 81 -4.17 11.65 0.06
CA ILE A 81 -3.89 10.64 -0.96
C ILE A 81 -3.06 11.27 -2.07
N GLY A 82 -2.23 10.47 -2.75
CA GLY A 82 -1.49 10.97 -3.92
C GLY A 82 -0.75 9.89 -4.68
N ILE A 83 -0.48 10.22 -5.94
CA ILE A 83 0.49 9.49 -6.77
C ILE A 83 1.88 9.87 -6.28
N TRP A 84 2.76 8.88 -6.15
CA TRP A 84 4.17 9.05 -5.82
C TRP A 84 5.02 8.92 -7.09
N PRO A 85 5.35 10.04 -7.76
CA PRO A 85 6.06 10.00 -9.04
C PRO A 85 7.43 9.34 -8.95
N GLN A 86 8.13 9.49 -7.81
CA GLN A 86 9.44 8.91 -7.58
C GLN A 86 9.45 7.37 -7.51
N PHE A 87 8.27 6.75 -7.36
CA PHE A 87 8.08 5.30 -7.33
C PHE A 87 7.16 4.81 -8.47
N SER A 88 6.77 5.72 -9.38
CA SER A 88 5.93 5.43 -10.55
C SER A 88 6.76 5.38 -11.82
N THR A 89 6.31 4.63 -12.81
CA THR A 89 6.95 4.52 -14.15
C THR A 89 6.02 4.90 -15.28
N ASP A 90 4.78 5.30 -14.99
CA ASP A 90 3.80 5.73 -15.99
C ASP A 90 4.05 7.14 -16.55
N LEU A 91 4.91 7.93 -15.91
CA LEU A 91 5.29 9.29 -16.33
C LEU A 91 4.08 10.22 -16.61
N GLY A 92 2.97 9.98 -15.91
CA GLY A 92 1.71 10.72 -16.11
C GLY A 92 0.84 10.22 -17.27
N GLU A 93 1.28 9.16 -17.96
CA GLU A 93 0.46 8.48 -18.96
C GLU A 93 -0.53 7.49 -18.31
N GLU A 94 -1.35 6.85 -19.14
CA GLU A 94 -2.22 5.77 -18.68
C GLU A 94 -1.37 4.58 -18.24
N PRO A 95 -1.45 4.14 -16.97
CA PRO A 95 -0.66 3.02 -16.48
C PRO A 95 -1.18 1.67 -16.99
N ASP A 96 -0.33 0.64 -16.99
CA ASP A 96 -0.76 -0.75 -17.16
C ASP A 96 -1.33 -1.31 -15.86
N LEU A 97 -0.82 -0.81 -14.73
CA LEU A 97 -1.16 -1.24 -13.37
C LEU A 97 -1.12 -0.06 -12.42
N VAL A 98 -2.07 -0.01 -11.48
CA VAL A 98 -1.97 0.84 -10.28
C VAL A 98 -1.59 -0.04 -9.10
N MET A 99 -0.49 0.30 -8.42
CA MET A 99 -0.08 -0.30 -7.15
C MET A 99 -0.39 0.69 -6.04
N ALA A 100 -1.42 0.40 -5.26
CA ALA A 100 -1.88 1.27 -4.17
C ALA A 100 -1.59 0.67 -2.80
N SER A 101 -1.35 1.53 -1.83
CA SER A 101 -1.05 1.13 -0.45
C SER A 101 -1.68 2.07 0.58
N CYS A 102 -2.03 1.51 1.75
CA CYS A 102 -2.53 2.26 2.89
C CYS A 102 -2.01 1.63 4.19
N GLY A 103 -1.13 2.36 4.89
CA GLY A 103 -0.35 1.93 6.05
C GLY A 103 1.13 1.74 5.72
N ASP A 104 1.99 1.69 6.73
CA ASP A 104 3.45 1.64 6.62
C ASP A 104 4.00 0.35 5.98
N ILE A 105 3.75 -0.81 6.60
CA ILE A 105 4.19 -2.11 6.04
C ILE A 105 3.53 -2.40 4.69
N PRO A 106 2.22 -2.19 4.49
CA PRO A 106 1.62 -2.27 3.18
C PRO A 106 2.32 -1.41 2.12
N THR A 107 2.76 -0.20 2.48
CA THR A 107 3.52 0.67 1.57
C THR A 107 4.89 0.08 1.26
N HIS A 108 5.63 -0.37 2.28
CA HIS A 108 6.93 -1.01 2.11
C HIS A 108 6.87 -2.21 1.15
N GLU A 109 5.95 -3.12 1.39
CA GLU A 109 5.78 -4.33 0.57
C GLU A 109 5.29 -4.01 -0.85
N SER A 110 4.44 -2.98 -1.02
CA SER A 110 4.01 -2.53 -2.34
C SER A 110 5.16 -1.94 -3.16
N LEU A 111 6.01 -1.12 -2.54
CA LEU A 111 7.20 -0.58 -3.21
C LEU A 111 8.18 -1.69 -3.61
N ALA A 112 8.41 -2.66 -2.72
CA ALA A 112 9.24 -3.81 -3.03
C ALA A 112 8.63 -4.69 -4.14
N ALA A 113 7.30 -4.82 -4.20
CA ALA A 113 6.61 -5.51 -5.30
C ALA A 113 6.76 -4.78 -6.64
N ILE A 114 6.69 -3.44 -6.65
CA ILE A 114 6.98 -2.63 -7.85
C ILE A 114 8.41 -2.90 -8.33
N ASP A 115 9.38 -2.91 -7.40
CA ASP A 115 10.78 -3.21 -7.74
C ASP A 115 10.93 -4.58 -8.39
N LEU A 116 10.32 -5.64 -7.83
CA LEU A 116 10.32 -6.98 -8.39
C LEU A 116 9.68 -7.03 -9.79
N LEU A 117 8.54 -6.35 -9.97
CA LEU A 117 7.89 -6.27 -11.29
C LEU A 117 8.80 -5.62 -12.33
N LEU A 118 9.49 -4.54 -11.98
CA LEU A 118 10.38 -3.80 -12.87
C LEU A 118 11.69 -4.55 -13.17
N GLN A 119 12.10 -5.52 -12.35
CA GLN A 119 13.21 -6.44 -12.66
C GLN A 119 12.82 -7.38 -13.82
N HIS A 120 11.58 -7.86 -13.85
CA HIS A 120 11.07 -8.75 -14.90
C HIS A 120 10.53 -8.00 -16.13
N PHE A 121 9.96 -6.81 -15.92
CA PHE A 121 9.28 -5.98 -16.93
C PHE A 121 9.72 -4.52 -16.82
N PRO A 122 10.92 -4.15 -17.32
CA PRO A 122 11.47 -2.80 -17.18
C PRO A 122 10.62 -1.69 -17.82
N ASP A 123 9.82 -2.05 -18.83
CA ASP A 123 8.98 -1.12 -19.60
C ASP A 123 7.55 -1.01 -19.07
N LEU A 124 7.22 -1.72 -17.98
CA LEU A 124 5.86 -1.72 -17.43
C LEU A 124 5.54 -0.36 -16.83
N LYS A 125 4.40 0.19 -17.22
CA LYS A 125 3.89 1.47 -16.69
C LYS A 125 3.11 1.22 -15.41
N ILE A 126 3.75 1.49 -14.28
CA ILE A 126 3.15 1.32 -12.94
C ILE A 126 2.93 2.69 -12.32
N ARG A 127 1.71 2.93 -11.85
CA ARG A 127 1.37 4.08 -11.00
C ARG A 127 1.39 3.67 -9.55
N CYS A 128 2.25 4.30 -8.75
CA CYS A 128 2.31 4.11 -7.31
C CYS A 128 1.40 5.12 -6.61
N VAL A 129 0.45 4.64 -5.81
CA VAL A 129 -0.50 5.47 -5.06
C VAL A 129 -0.38 5.17 -3.57
N ASN A 130 -0.26 6.21 -2.75
CA ASN A 130 -0.33 6.06 -1.30
C ASN A 130 -1.55 6.78 -0.73
N VAL A 131 -2.23 6.12 0.21
CA VAL A 131 -3.43 6.62 0.90
C VAL A 131 -3.10 6.81 2.37
N VAL A 132 -3.14 8.05 2.85
CA VAL A 132 -2.94 8.40 4.26
C VAL A 132 -4.29 8.55 4.96
N ASP A 133 -5.22 9.31 4.38
CA ASP A 133 -6.58 9.48 4.88
C ASP A 133 -7.49 8.44 4.25
N LEU A 134 -7.91 7.48 5.06
CA LEU A 134 -8.73 6.36 4.60
C LEU A 134 -10.05 6.82 3.94
N PHE A 135 -10.62 7.94 4.41
CA PHE A 135 -11.88 8.44 3.87
C PHE A 135 -11.75 9.13 2.51
N LYS A 136 -10.55 9.31 1.97
CA LYS A 136 -10.36 9.68 0.55
C LYS A 136 -10.91 8.62 -0.41
N LEU A 137 -11.05 7.39 0.05
CA LEU A 137 -11.57 6.29 -0.77
C LEU A 137 -13.09 6.34 -0.97
N ILE A 138 -13.83 6.92 0.00
CA ILE A 138 -15.29 6.99 -0.08
C ILE A 138 -15.74 8.08 -1.05
N ALA A 139 -16.97 7.97 -1.58
CA ALA A 139 -17.54 8.96 -2.48
C ALA A 139 -17.76 10.31 -1.77
N HIS A 140 -17.57 11.40 -2.51
CA HIS A 140 -17.70 12.76 -1.99
C HIS A 140 -19.08 13.03 -1.36
N GLU A 141 -20.12 12.40 -1.91
CA GLU A 141 -21.50 12.54 -1.41
C GLU A 141 -21.70 11.88 -0.05
N ASP A 142 -20.87 10.88 0.28
CA ASP A 142 -20.98 10.09 1.51
C ASP A 142 -20.04 10.58 2.64
N HIS A 143 -19.01 11.36 2.32
CA HIS A 143 -18.05 11.86 3.31
C HIS A 143 -17.35 13.15 2.83
N PRO A 144 -17.17 14.17 3.70
CA PRO A 144 -16.54 15.45 3.32
C PRO A 144 -15.09 15.33 2.84
N HIS A 145 -14.36 14.28 3.24
CA HIS A 145 -13.00 13.99 2.76
C HIS A 145 -12.98 13.18 1.45
N GLY A 146 -14.11 12.61 1.03
CA GLY A 146 -14.21 11.78 -0.15
C GLY A 146 -13.81 12.53 -1.43
N LEU A 147 -13.19 11.82 -2.35
CA LEU A 147 -12.87 12.36 -3.68
C LEU A 147 -14.14 12.43 -4.55
N ASN A 148 -14.20 13.37 -5.48
CA ASN A 148 -15.15 13.28 -6.58
C ASN A 148 -14.69 12.24 -7.61
N ASP A 149 -15.55 11.83 -8.53
CA ASP A 149 -15.26 10.76 -9.50
C ASP A 149 -14.17 11.15 -10.51
N GLY A 150 -14.02 12.43 -10.83
CA GLY A 150 -12.93 12.92 -11.68
C GLY A 150 -11.57 12.81 -11.00
N GLU A 151 -11.47 13.25 -9.75
CA GLU A 151 -10.27 13.08 -8.92
C GLU A 151 -9.92 11.60 -8.74
N TRP A 152 -10.93 10.79 -8.41
CA TRP A 152 -10.77 9.34 -8.27
C TRP A 152 -10.20 8.70 -9.53
N THR A 153 -10.81 8.96 -10.68
CA THR A 153 -10.39 8.37 -11.96
C THR A 153 -9.00 8.84 -12.39
N SER A 154 -8.62 10.09 -12.05
CA SER A 154 -7.27 10.60 -12.33
C SER A 154 -6.18 9.83 -11.56
N ILE A 155 -6.51 9.28 -10.39
CA ILE A 155 -5.58 8.54 -9.52
C ILE A 155 -5.62 7.04 -9.84
N PHE A 156 -6.82 6.43 -9.77
CA PHE A 156 -7.00 4.96 -9.84
C PHE A 156 -7.32 4.44 -11.24
N THR A 157 -7.66 5.33 -12.18
CA THR A 157 -8.21 4.97 -13.51
C THR A 157 -9.58 4.27 -13.41
N ALA A 158 -10.24 4.02 -14.55
CA ALA A 158 -11.50 3.29 -14.59
C ALA A 158 -11.33 1.83 -15.04
N ASN A 159 -10.29 1.55 -15.83
CA ASN A 159 -10.19 0.32 -16.61
C ASN A 159 -8.92 -0.51 -16.34
N ARG A 160 -8.00 -0.01 -15.51
CA ARG A 160 -6.75 -0.70 -15.21
C ARG A 160 -6.84 -1.47 -13.90
N PRO A 161 -6.14 -2.59 -13.76
CA PRO A 161 -6.11 -3.32 -12.49
C PRO A 161 -5.43 -2.46 -11.42
N VAL A 162 -6.01 -2.49 -10.22
CA VAL A 162 -5.49 -1.86 -9.03
C VAL A 162 -5.19 -2.95 -8.01
N ILE A 163 -3.92 -3.15 -7.67
CA ILE A 163 -3.53 -3.96 -6.51
C ILE A 163 -3.46 -3.03 -5.32
N PHE A 164 -4.32 -3.24 -4.34
CA PHE A 164 -4.42 -2.39 -3.16
C PHE A 164 -3.95 -3.16 -1.93
N ASN A 165 -2.81 -2.81 -1.37
CA ASN A 165 -2.29 -3.40 -0.14
C ASN A 165 -2.73 -2.57 1.06
N PHE A 166 -3.48 -3.19 1.98
CA PHE A 166 -4.14 -2.51 3.09
C PHE A 166 -3.73 -3.08 4.44
N HIS A 167 -3.61 -2.20 5.41
CA HIS A 167 -3.23 -2.56 6.79
C HIS A 167 -4.22 -3.52 7.47
N SER A 168 -5.53 -3.34 7.25
CA SER A 168 -6.60 -4.04 7.94
C SER A 168 -7.35 -5.02 7.03
N TYR A 169 -8.59 -5.34 7.37
CA TYR A 169 -9.42 -6.26 6.58
C TYR A 169 -9.76 -5.70 5.19
N PRO A 170 -9.58 -6.49 4.12
CA PRO A 170 -9.89 -6.06 2.75
C PRO A 170 -11.32 -5.53 2.55
N TRP A 171 -12.27 -6.07 3.30
CA TRP A 171 -13.68 -5.70 3.23
C TRP A 171 -13.93 -4.21 3.45
N LEU A 172 -13.13 -3.58 4.32
CA LEU A 172 -13.26 -2.14 4.59
C LEU A 172 -13.00 -1.31 3.33
N VAL A 173 -11.94 -1.60 2.59
CA VAL A 173 -11.63 -0.90 1.34
C VAL A 173 -12.72 -1.15 0.30
N HIS A 174 -13.18 -2.41 0.13
CA HIS A 174 -14.27 -2.71 -0.79
C HIS A 174 -15.55 -1.96 -0.42
N ARG A 175 -15.88 -1.85 0.86
CA ARG A 175 -17.04 -1.09 1.34
C ARG A 175 -16.90 0.42 1.05
N LEU A 176 -15.70 0.98 1.20
CA LEU A 176 -15.47 2.40 0.94
C LEU A 176 -15.47 2.72 -0.57
N THR A 177 -15.18 1.74 -1.41
CA THR A 177 -14.98 1.95 -2.86
C THR A 177 -16.09 1.40 -3.75
N TYR A 178 -17.12 0.72 -3.23
CA TYR A 178 -18.10 0.00 -4.04
C TYR A 178 -18.88 0.88 -5.03
N LYS A 179 -19.03 2.17 -4.74
CA LYS A 179 -19.70 3.16 -5.62
C LYS A 179 -18.75 3.77 -6.66
N ARG A 180 -17.43 3.54 -6.54
CA ARG A 180 -16.44 4.21 -7.36
C ARG A 180 -16.37 3.69 -8.78
N PRO A 181 -16.12 4.57 -9.79
CA PRO A 181 -15.81 4.12 -11.13
C PRO A 181 -14.65 3.12 -11.12
N GLY A 182 -14.81 1.99 -11.80
CA GLY A 182 -13.75 0.96 -11.85
C GLY A 182 -13.56 0.14 -10.57
N SER A 183 -14.48 0.21 -9.61
CA SER A 183 -14.38 -0.54 -8.34
C SER A 183 -14.18 -2.05 -8.51
N GLN A 184 -14.71 -2.64 -9.58
CA GLN A 184 -14.52 -4.06 -9.94
C GLN A 184 -13.06 -4.42 -10.28
N ASN A 185 -12.22 -3.43 -10.61
CA ASN A 185 -10.80 -3.62 -10.93
C ASN A 185 -9.89 -3.48 -9.70
N ILE A 186 -10.46 -3.20 -8.52
CA ILE A 186 -9.71 -3.05 -7.27
C ILE A 186 -9.58 -4.40 -6.58
N HIS A 187 -8.35 -4.90 -6.50
CA HIS A 187 -8.00 -6.17 -5.87
C HIS A 187 -7.28 -5.90 -4.55
N VAL A 188 -8.01 -6.01 -3.45
CA VAL A 188 -7.47 -5.67 -2.13
C VAL A 188 -6.79 -6.87 -1.50
N ARG A 189 -5.59 -6.63 -0.97
CA ARG A 189 -4.85 -7.52 -0.09
C ARG A 189 -4.75 -6.87 1.28
N GLY A 190 -4.88 -7.67 2.33
CA GLY A 190 -4.90 -7.16 3.70
C GLY A 190 -4.97 -8.29 4.71
N TYR A 191 -5.15 -7.94 5.96
CA TYR A 191 -5.24 -8.86 7.06
C TYR A 191 -6.44 -9.82 6.92
N LYS A 192 -6.21 -11.13 7.13
CA LYS A 192 -7.21 -12.19 7.02
C LYS A 192 -7.22 -13.10 8.25
N GLU A 193 -6.57 -12.68 9.30
CA GLU A 193 -6.46 -13.45 10.55
C GLU A 193 -5.77 -14.83 10.38
N LYS A 194 -4.89 -14.93 9.36
CA LYS A 194 -4.14 -16.14 9.08
C LYS A 194 -2.75 -16.10 9.71
N GLY A 195 -2.48 -17.07 10.55
CA GLY A 195 -1.24 -17.18 11.31
C GLY A 195 -1.41 -16.77 12.76
N ASN A 196 -0.40 -17.07 13.58
CA ASN A 196 -0.38 -16.74 14.99
C ASN A 196 0.99 -16.15 15.36
N ILE A 197 1.90 -16.93 15.92
CA ILE A 197 3.29 -16.52 16.18
C ILE A 197 4.15 -17.12 15.07
N ASP A 198 4.82 -16.25 14.31
CA ASP A 198 5.68 -16.64 13.19
C ASP A 198 6.57 -15.46 12.82
N THR A 199 7.43 -15.59 11.80
CA THR A 199 8.20 -14.44 11.31
C THR A 199 7.28 -13.44 10.57
N PRO A 200 7.61 -12.14 10.52
CA PRO A 200 6.85 -11.15 9.75
C PRO A 200 6.60 -11.56 8.30
N LEU A 201 7.61 -12.12 7.63
CA LEU A 201 7.47 -12.63 6.26
C LEU A 201 6.42 -13.73 6.16
N GLU A 202 6.47 -14.74 7.02
CA GLU A 202 5.52 -15.86 6.97
C GLU A 202 4.08 -15.37 7.22
N LEU A 203 3.90 -14.46 8.17
CA LEU A 203 2.59 -13.86 8.45
C LEU A 203 2.08 -13.05 7.25
N ALA A 204 2.95 -12.29 6.57
CA ALA A 204 2.60 -11.56 5.36
C ALA A 204 2.24 -12.51 4.21
N ILE A 205 2.99 -13.61 4.00
CA ILE A 205 2.71 -14.63 2.98
C ILE A 205 1.35 -15.28 3.21
N ARG A 206 1.05 -15.68 4.46
CA ARG A 206 -0.26 -16.30 4.80
C ARG A 206 -1.43 -15.37 4.50
N ASN A 207 -1.22 -14.06 4.62
CA ASN A 207 -2.22 -13.04 4.34
C ASN A 207 -2.12 -12.47 2.92
N GLN A 208 -1.13 -12.89 2.12
CA GLN A 208 -0.89 -12.44 0.72
C GLN A 208 -0.64 -10.93 0.61
N THR A 209 0.03 -10.34 1.59
CA THR A 209 0.39 -8.93 1.65
C THR A 209 1.88 -8.70 1.45
N ASP A 210 2.65 -9.76 1.30
CA ASP A 210 4.08 -9.73 1.00
C ASP A 210 4.34 -9.33 -0.46
N ARG A 211 5.54 -8.82 -0.73
CA ARG A 211 5.98 -8.33 -2.05
C ARG A 211 5.84 -9.33 -3.17
N PHE A 212 6.10 -10.61 -2.91
CA PHE A 212 6.02 -11.65 -3.94
C PHE A 212 4.56 -11.94 -4.30
N SER A 213 3.69 -12.06 -3.30
CA SER A 213 2.25 -12.28 -3.52
C SER A 213 1.61 -11.10 -4.26
N LEU A 214 1.99 -9.86 -3.92
CA LEU A 214 1.51 -8.66 -4.61
C LEU A 214 1.98 -8.61 -6.07
N ALA A 215 3.25 -8.91 -6.34
CA ALA A 215 3.80 -8.94 -7.69
C ALA A 215 3.16 -10.05 -8.54
N MET A 216 2.97 -11.26 -7.98
CA MET A 216 2.29 -12.35 -8.67
C MET A 216 0.82 -12.02 -8.96
N ASP A 217 0.11 -11.39 -8.01
CA ASP A 217 -1.28 -10.96 -8.22
C ASP A 217 -1.39 -9.90 -9.32
N ALA A 218 -0.43 -8.98 -9.39
CA ALA A 218 -0.33 -8.00 -10.47
C ALA A 218 -0.16 -8.67 -11.84
N ILE A 219 0.74 -9.65 -11.96
CA ILE A 219 0.95 -10.42 -13.19
C ILE A 219 -0.33 -11.15 -13.62
N ASP A 220 -1.04 -11.78 -12.67
CA ASP A 220 -2.29 -12.51 -12.93
C ASP A 220 -3.41 -11.58 -13.49
N ARG A 221 -3.33 -10.27 -13.27
CA ARG A 221 -4.26 -9.25 -13.78
C ARG A 221 -3.84 -8.64 -15.13
N MET A 222 -2.68 -9.02 -15.64
CA MET A 222 -2.12 -8.50 -16.88
C MET A 222 -1.91 -9.62 -17.90
N PRO A 223 -2.99 -10.21 -18.46
CA PRO A 223 -2.88 -11.36 -19.36
C PRO A 223 -2.09 -11.08 -20.64
N HIS A 224 -1.92 -9.82 -21.04
CA HIS A 224 -1.10 -9.41 -22.17
C HIS A 224 0.40 -9.72 -21.99
N LEU A 225 0.88 -9.98 -20.76
CA LEU A 225 2.25 -10.40 -20.48
C LEU A 225 2.54 -11.82 -20.99
N GLY A 226 1.52 -12.64 -21.24
CA GLY A 226 1.64 -13.96 -21.87
C GLY A 226 2.66 -14.88 -21.19
N ASN A 227 3.49 -15.56 -21.97
CA ASN A 227 4.48 -16.50 -21.44
C ASN A 227 5.56 -15.83 -20.57
N ARG A 228 5.88 -14.57 -20.83
CA ARG A 228 6.80 -13.79 -19.96
C ARG A 228 6.21 -13.61 -18.57
N GLY A 229 4.90 -13.34 -18.50
CA GLY A 229 4.17 -13.25 -17.24
C GLY A 229 4.21 -14.57 -16.47
N SER A 230 3.93 -15.69 -17.12
CA SER A 230 3.96 -17.01 -16.49
C SER A 230 5.35 -17.36 -15.95
N SER A 231 6.41 -17.10 -16.73
CA SER A 231 7.79 -17.33 -16.30
C SER A 231 8.21 -16.45 -15.12
N ALA A 232 7.88 -15.16 -15.16
CA ALA A 232 8.18 -14.24 -14.07
C ALA A 232 7.43 -14.63 -12.77
N ARG A 233 6.16 -15.02 -12.90
CA ARG A 233 5.35 -15.49 -11.77
C ARG A 233 5.93 -16.74 -11.12
N GLU A 234 6.44 -17.68 -11.92
CA GLU A 234 7.12 -18.88 -11.41
C GLU A 234 8.43 -18.54 -10.69
N SER A 235 9.24 -17.63 -11.26
CA SER A 235 10.46 -17.12 -10.61
C SER A 235 10.15 -16.52 -9.26
N LEU A 236 9.17 -15.60 -9.18
CA LEU A 236 8.75 -14.95 -7.93
C LEU A 236 8.26 -15.96 -6.89
N ARG A 237 7.52 -16.98 -7.32
CA ARG A 237 7.08 -18.06 -6.43
C ARG A 237 8.25 -18.85 -5.85
N ASN A 238 9.25 -19.15 -6.69
CA ASN A 238 10.44 -19.86 -6.25
C ASN A 238 11.28 -19.02 -5.28
N GLU A 239 11.39 -17.72 -5.52
CA GLU A 239 12.06 -16.79 -4.62
C GLU A 239 11.33 -16.67 -3.28
N GLN A 240 10.00 -16.59 -3.30
CA GLN A 240 9.17 -16.59 -2.08
C GLN A 240 9.38 -17.87 -1.27
N LEU A 241 9.35 -19.04 -1.93
CA LEU A 241 9.58 -20.34 -1.28
C LEU A 241 10.98 -20.44 -0.67
N LYS A 242 12.00 -19.96 -1.38
CA LYS A 242 13.39 -19.93 -0.89
C LYS A 242 13.49 -19.04 0.36
N ALA A 243 12.93 -17.84 0.31
CA ALA A 243 12.94 -16.91 1.45
C ALA A 243 12.18 -17.50 2.66
N ARG A 244 11.06 -18.14 2.41
CA ARG A 244 10.27 -18.83 3.43
C ARG A 244 11.01 -19.97 4.10
N ASN A 245 11.69 -20.81 3.31
CA ASN A 245 12.50 -21.92 3.84
C ASN A 245 13.66 -21.40 4.69
N GLU A 246 14.34 -20.34 4.24
CA GLU A 246 15.40 -19.70 4.98
C GLU A 246 14.90 -19.12 6.32
N ALA A 247 13.73 -18.47 6.31
CA ALA A 247 13.08 -17.96 7.51
C ALA A 247 12.71 -19.10 8.48
N PHE A 248 12.18 -20.20 7.96
CA PHE A 248 11.84 -21.38 8.76
C PHE A 248 13.06 -22.03 9.41
N GLU A 249 14.17 -22.17 8.68
CA GLU A 249 15.40 -22.77 9.18
C GLU A 249 16.09 -21.90 10.25
N ASN A 250 16.05 -20.58 10.08
CA ASN A 250 16.78 -19.65 10.95
C ASN A 250 15.92 -19.01 12.04
N GLY A 251 14.59 -19.12 11.98
CA GLY A 251 13.65 -18.46 12.89
C GLY A 251 13.56 -16.94 12.75
N ILE A 252 14.15 -16.38 11.68
CA ILE A 252 14.19 -14.93 11.37
C ILE A 252 14.05 -14.73 9.86
N ASP A 253 13.48 -13.58 9.47
CA ASP A 253 13.39 -13.23 8.07
C ASP A 253 14.77 -13.02 7.42
N PRO A 254 14.94 -13.42 6.13
CA PRO A 254 16.18 -13.24 5.40
C PRO A 254 16.64 -11.77 5.38
N PRO A 255 17.95 -11.50 5.56
CA PRO A 255 18.47 -10.13 5.62
C PRO A 255 18.16 -9.29 4.36
N PHE A 256 18.13 -9.90 3.18
CA PHE A 256 17.86 -9.19 1.92
C PHE A 256 16.42 -8.67 1.82
N LEU A 257 15.47 -9.28 2.55
CA LEU A 257 14.09 -8.79 2.66
C LEU A 257 13.96 -7.73 3.73
N LYS A 258 14.55 -7.99 4.91
CA LYS A 258 14.52 -7.08 6.06
C LYS A 258 15.20 -5.74 5.78
N ASN A 259 16.32 -5.76 5.05
CA ASN A 259 17.14 -4.60 4.75
C ASN A 259 16.87 -4.02 3.35
N TRP A 260 15.79 -4.45 2.69
CA TRP A 260 15.46 -3.91 1.38
C TRP A 260 15.21 -2.41 1.44
N VAL A 261 15.78 -1.70 0.48
CA VAL A 261 15.55 -0.28 0.22
C VAL A 261 15.29 -0.08 -1.27
N TRP A 262 14.57 0.99 -1.60
CA TRP A 262 14.33 1.32 -3.01
C TRP A 262 15.66 1.56 -3.75
N PRO A 263 15.89 0.91 -4.92
CA PRO A 263 17.14 1.04 -5.66
C PRO A 263 17.38 2.47 -6.15
N HIS A 264 18.48 3.11 -5.70
CA HIS A 264 18.84 4.49 -6.07
C HIS A 264 18.99 4.71 -7.58
N GLU A 265 19.39 3.69 -8.33
CA GLU A 265 19.53 3.71 -9.79
C GLU A 265 18.20 4.01 -10.50
N ARG A 266 17.07 3.74 -9.85
CA ARG A 266 15.74 4.03 -10.37
C ARG A 266 15.30 5.45 -10.06
N LEU A 267 15.75 6.05 -8.96
CA LEU A 267 15.46 7.45 -8.62
C LEU A 267 16.04 8.41 -9.67
N GLY A 268 17.24 8.13 -10.21
CA GLY A 268 17.91 8.97 -11.23
C GLY A 268 17.22 8.99 -12.59
N LYS A 269 16.38 7.99 -12.91
CA LYS A 269 15.63 7.93 -14.18
C LYS A 269 14.32 8.72 -14.15
N LEU A 270 13.82 9.04 -12.96
CA LEU A 270 12.51 9.67 -12.73
C LEU A 270 12.60 11.19 -12.48
N THR A 271 13.80 11.74 -12.22
CA THR A 271 14.01 13.13 -11.78
C THR A 271 14.36 14.13 -12.90
N ALA A 272 14.13 13.79 -14.16
CA ALA A 272 14.26 14.76 -15.24
C ALA A 272 12.90 15.14 -15.83
N PRO A 273 12.16 16.12 -15.27
CA PRO A 273 11.15 16.78 -16.06
C PRO A 273 11.91 17.56 -17.13
N LYS A 274 11.70 17.24 -18.42
CA LYS A 274 12.02 18.15 -19.49
C LYS A 274 11.13 19.38 -19.30
N LEU A 275 11.69 20.42 -18.74
CA LEU A 275 11.14 21.76 -18.85
C LEU A 275 11.19 22.13 -20.35
N THR A 276 10.05 22.12 -20.98
CA THR A 276 9.78 22.88 -22.21
C THR A 276 8.86 24.03 -21.85
#